data_2367d72338ae84a123f1d92688dc6fc9
#
_entry.id   2367d72338ae84a123f1d92688dc6fc9
#
_cell.length_a   1.000
_cell.length_b   1.000
_cell.length_c   1.000
_cell.angle_alpha   90.00
_cell.angle_beta   90.00
_cell.angle_gamma   90.00
#
_symmetry.space_group_name_H-M   'P 1'
#
loop_
_entity.id
_entity.type
_entity.pdbx_description
1 polymer ?
#
loop_
_entity_poly.entity_id
_entity_poly.type
_entity_poly.pdbx_seq_one_letter_code
_entity_poly.pdbx_strand_id
1 'polypeptide(L)'
;MRKTNYSTVVMAVVAAFAALSASAAEVNGPKLEWKFSTWGNQRAFTKGIEVLADIVAKKTDGNFTIRIGYGESFSKARENLDGIKLGALDGAHFCNFYHPGKNPAFMVFSLPFLPLGEWKVSRVVRERLYHHPALVADMDRWNAMAYASTLLPQYEFLGKGKPPYKLADWKGLRVRAGGGIGDAMQVLGAIKTTTTATEVYTSMQRGTMDAASFPYTYAQVAYKINEVSDWYTTNMSPGTSDCPIVFSKSSWQKLPEQYKKLVMAAKSQVIDAQIAAYVSIDKKNLPMLAKTLKPVTYSEAQLEEFRSVAGKPVWDKWVAENKGKFDAQGLLDLLFKTAKQAAK
;
A
#
# COMPACT_ATOMS: atom_id res chain seq x y z
N MET A 1 35.44 -31.07 83.47
CA MET A 1 34.12 -31.55 82.99
C MET A 1 33.37 -30.43 82.30
N ARG A 2 33.40 -30.36 81.02
CA ARG A 2 32.46 -29.48 80.22
C ARG A 2 32.16 -30.17 78.93
N LYS A 3 30.90 -30.54 78.76
CA LYS A 3 30.41 -31.19 77.55
C LYS A 3 30.11 -30.11 76.52
N THR A 4 30.66 -30.19 75.35
CA THR A 4 30.42 -29.34 74.22
C THR A 4 29.39 -30.01 73.28
N ASN A 5 28.21 -29.41 73.14
CA ASN A 5 27.19 -29.88 72.20
C ASN A 5 27.47 -29.29 70.85
N TYR A 6 27.65 -30.12 69.83
CA TYR A 6 27.67 -29.68 68.44
C TYR A 6 26.25 -29.78 67.85
N SER A 7 25.64 -28.62 67.62
CA SER A 7 24.40 -28.52 66.85
C SER A 7 24.71 -28.54 65.34
N THR A 8 24.23 -29.57 64.68
CA THR A 8 24.36 -29.75 63.23
C THR A 8 23.28 -28.89 62.55
N VAL A 9 23.69 -27.83 61.85
CA VAL A 9 22.82 -27.02 61.01
C VAL A 9 22.67 -27.72 59.66
N VAL A 10 21.50 -28.26 59.39
CA VAL A 10 21.13 -28.81 58.08
C VAL A 10 20.67 -27.63 57.20
N MET A 11 21.50 -27.27 56.24
CA MET A 11 21.19 -26.23 55.24
C MET A 11 20.35 -26.85 54.11
N ALA A 12 19.04 -26.62 54.12
CA ALA A 12 18.16 -27.04 53.05
C ALA A 12 18.32 -26.06 51.86
N VAL A 13 18.99 -26.51 50.79
CA VAL A 13 19.07 -25.81 49.52
C VAL A 13 17.76 -26.02 48.80
N VAL A 14 16.86 -25.01 48.83
CA VAL A 14 15.68 -24.96 47.97
C VAL A 14 16.11 -24.52 46.58
N ALA A 15 16.28 -25.47 45.66
CA ALA A 15 16.46 -25.21 44.25
C ALA A 15 15.12 -24.74 43.66
N ALA A 16 14.92 -23.43 43.52
CA ALA A 16 13.82 -22.85 42.77
C ALA A 16 14.10 -23.09 41.29
N PHE A 17 13.54 -24.15 40.73
CA PHE A 17 13.38 -24.28 39.28
C PHE A 17 12.37 -23.24 38.84
N ALA A 18 12.85 -22.11 38.32
CA ALA A 18 12.05 -21.22 37.52
C ALA A 18 11.65 -21.97 36.23
N ALA A 19 10.49 -22.60 36.23
CA ALA A 19 9.87 -23.11 35.03
C ALA A 19 9.60 -21.91 34.11
N LEU A 20 10.49 -21.66 33.14
CA LEU A 20 10.15 -20.87 31.97
C LEU A 20 8.98 -21.60 31.31
N SER A 21 7.79 -21.10 31.52
CA SER A 21 6.61 -21.49 30.74
C SER A 21 6.88 -21.08 29.31
N ALA A 22 7.50 -21.95 28.51
CA ALA A 22 7.52 -21.82 27.09
C ALA A 22 6.04 -21.81 26.66
N SER A 23 5.54 -20.66 26.26
CA SER A 23 4.21 -20.57 25.67
C SER A 23 4.23 -21.47 24.45
N ALA A 24 3.50 -22.57 24.49
CA ALA A 24 3.39 -23.46 23.35
C ALA A 24 2.82 -22.67 22.17
N ALA A 25 3.36 -22.90 20.96
CA ALA A 25 2.83 -22.27 19.76
C ALA A 25 1.32 -22.54 19.65
N GLU A 26 0.54 -21.50 19.40
CA GLU A 26 -0.92 -21.64 19.19
C GLU A 26 -1.21 -22.42 17.89
N VAL A 27 -0.29 -22.30 16.91
CA VAL A 27 -0.37 -22.98 15.61
C VAL A 27 0.95 -23.73 15.36
N ASN A 28 0.93 -25.04 15.50
CA ASN A 28 2.09 -25.88 15.25
C ASN A 28 2.31 -26.13 13.76
N GLY A 29 3.58 -26.22 13.34
CA GLY A 29 3.94 -26.52 11.95
C GLY A 29 5.45 -26.51 11.71
N PRO A 30 5.90 -26.84 10.50
CA PRO A 30 7.31 -26.87 10.16
C PRO A 30 7.94 -25.48 10.18
N LYS A 31 9.26 -25.45 10.38
CA LYS A 31 10.04 -24.21 10.29
C LYS A 31 10.06 -23.70 8.85
N LEU A 32 9.69 -22.44 8.65
CA LEU A 32 9.51 -21.81 7.34
C LEU A 32 9.81 -20.32 7.44
N GLU A 33 10.53 -19.77 6.47
CA GLU A 33 10.70 -18.32 6.29
C GLU A 33 10.23 -17.91 4.91
N TRP A 34 9.36 -16.88 4.83
CA TRP A 34 9.03 -16.20 3.60
C TRP A 34 9.86 -14.93 3.42
N LYS A 35 10.27 -14.67 2.19
CA LYS A 35 10.92 -13.42 1.76
C LYS A 35 9.90 -12.50 1.13
N PHE A 36 9.71 -11.32 1.74
CA PHE A 36 8.78 -10.31 1.27
C PHE A 36 9.50 -9.03 0.86
N SER A 37 9.34 -8.58 -0.39
CA SER A 37 9.99 -7.36 -0.90
C SER A 37 9.09 -6.14 -0.84
N THR A 38 9.66 -4.99 -0.45
CA THR A 38 8.99 -3.69 -0.53
C THR A 38 9.99 -2.57 -0.85
N TRP A 39 9.51 -1.54 -1.55
CA TRP A 39 10.29 -0.34 -1.82
C TRP A 39 10.19 0.66 -0.67
N GLY A 40 11.21 1.54 -0.56
CA GLY A 40 11.29 2.54 0.51
C GLY A 40 11.48 1.93 1.89
N ASN A 41 11.69 2.80 2.88
CA ASN A 41 11.91 2.40 4.27
C ASN A 41 10.60 2.00 4.96
N GLN A 42 10.70 1.51 6.19
CA GLN A 42 9.57 1.28 7.07
C GLN A 42 8.75 2.57 7.25
N ARG A 43 7.42 2.48 7.07
CA ARG A 43 6.50 3.62 7.10
C ARG A 43 5.05 3.16 7.24
N ALA A 44 4.09 4.09 7.30
CA ALA A 44 2.67 3.73 7.43
C ALA A 44 2.20 2.71 6.36
N PHE A 45 2.69 2.80 5.13
CA PHE A 45 2.38 1.87 4.03
C PHE A 45 2.76 0.42 4.32
N THR A 46 3.84 0.18 5.08
CA THR A 46 4.33 -1.18 5.36
C THR A 46 3.68 -1.82 6.58
N LYS A 47 2.79 -1.07 7.29
CA LYS A 47 2.22 -1.53 8.56
C LYS A 47 1.45 -2.84 8.44
N GLY A 48 0.71 -3.02 7.36
CA GLY A 48 -0.07 -4.24 7.16
C GLY A 48 0.80 -5.50 7.12
N ILE A 49 1.85 -5.51 6.30
CA ILE A 49 2.76 -6.67 6.21
C ILE A 49 3.57 -6.87 7.49
N GLU A 50 3.92 -5.80 8.21
CA GLU A 50 4.60 -5.89 9.51
C GLU A 50 3.72 -6.58 10.55
N VAL A 51 2.45 -6.21 10.63
CA VAL A 51 1.48 -6.85 11.53
C VAL A 51 1.27 -8.31 11.16
N LEU A 52 1.20 -8.65 9.87
CA LEU A 52 1.11 -10.05 9.45
C LEU A 52 2.35 -10.83 9.89
N ALA A 53 3.55 -10.28 9.67
CA ALA A 53 4.82 -10.92 10.08
C ALA A 53 4.87 -11.16 11.60
N ASP A 54 4.43 -10.18 12.39
CA ASP A 54 4.34 -10.30 13.84
C ASP A 54 3.34 -11.38 14.27
N ILE A 55 2.16 -11.43 13.64
CA ILE A 55 1.12 -12.41 13.97
C ILE A 55 1.60 -13.83 13.68
N VAL A 56 2.14 -14.08 12.49
CA VAL A 56 2.57 -15.43 12.12
C VAL A 56 3.73 -15.89 12.98
N ALA A 57 4.71 -15.02 13.26
CA ALA A 57 5.82 -15.35 14.12
C ALA A 57 5.38 -15.69 15.55
N LYS A 58 4.53 -14.85 16.16
CA LYS A 58 4.03 -15.05 17.53
C LYS A 58 3.17 -16.30 17.66
N LYS A 59 2.22 -16.50 16.75
CA LYS A 59 1.27 -17.62 16.80
C LYS A 59 1.93 -18.97 16.53
N THR A 60 3.08 -18.99 15.87
CA THR A 60 3.81 -20.21 15.51
C THR A 60 5.09 -20.41 16.33
N ASP A 61 5.32 -19.60 17.37
CA ASP A 61 6.56 -19.59 18.16
C ASP A 61 7.83 -19.52 17.29
N GLY A 62 7.79 -18.64 16.25
CA GLY A 62 8.89 -18.42 15.31
C GLY A 62 9.07 -19.52 14.26
N ASN A 63 8.21 -20.55 14.22
CA ASN A 63 8.29 -21.57 13.18
C ASN A 63 7.88 -21.06 11.80
N PHE A 64 6.97 -20.09 11.74
CA PHE A 64 6.69 -19.37 10.48
C PHE A 64 7.05 -17.90 10.64
N THR A 65 7.97 -17.42 9.80
CA THR A 65 8.43 -16.02 9.80
C THR A 65 8.32 -15.41 8.42
N ILE A 66 8.14 -14.09 8.37
CA ILE A 66 8.17 -13.30 7.14
C ILE A 66 9.29 -12.26 7.26
N ARG A 67 10.35 -12.45 6.50
CA ARG A 67 11.46 -11.52 6.42
C ARG A 67 11.17 -10.43 5.40
N ILE A 68 11.04 -9.18 5.86
CA ILE A 68 10.70 -8.03 5.02
C ILE A 68 11.98 -7.34 4.55
N GLY A 69 12.20 -7.30 3.24
CA GLY A 69 13.27 -6.54 2.60
C GLY A 69 12.80 -5.14 2.25
N TYR A 70 13.15 -4.17 3.09
CA TYR A 70 12.89 -2.74 2.85
C TYR A 70 13.88 -2.14 1.86
N GLY A 71 13.53 -0.96 1.31
CA GLY A 71 14.44 -0.18 0.48
C GLY A 71 14.88 -0.87 -0.80
N GLU A 72 14.06 -1.77 -1.34
CA GLU A 72 14.38 -2.53 -2.56
C GLU A 72 15.56 -3.51 -2.37
N SER A 73 15.83 -3.95 -1.12
CA SER A 73 16.96 -4.82 -0.81
C SER A 73 16.84 -6.23 -1.41
N PHE A 74 15.64 -6.70 -1.73
CA PHE A 74 15.43 -7.99 -2.39
C PHE A 74 15.11 -7.85 -3.88
N SER A 75 14.36 -6.81 -4.27
CA SER A 75 13.95 -6.58 -5.66
C SER A 75 13.52 -5.13 -5.84
N LYS A 76 13.74 -4.57 -7.01
CA LYS A 76 13.26 -3.24 -7.38
C LYS A 76 11.75 -3.18 -7.44
N ALA A 77 11.15 -1.99 -7.16
CA ALA A 77 9.71 -1.81 -7.16
C ALA A 77 9.03 -2.27 -8.46
N ARG A 78 9.70 -2.10 -9.61
CA ARG A 78 9.21 -2.52 -10.94
C ARG A 78 9.49 -3.99 -11.29
N GLU A 79 10.22 -4.72 -10.43
CA GLU A 79 10.67 -6.10 -10.64
C GLU A 79 10.05 -7.09 -9.64
N ASN A 80 9.24 -6.60 -8.69
CA ASN A 80 8.68 -7.43 -7.63
C ASN A 80 7.82 -8.60 -8.16
N LEU A 81 7.02 -8.38 -9.22
CA LEU A 81 6.25 -9.46 -9.86
C LEU A 81 7.16 -10.48 -10.58
N ASP A 82 8.23 -10.00 -11.21
CA ASP A 82 9.22 -10.86 -11.85
C ASP A 82 9.92 -11.73 -10.79
N GLY A 83 10.29 -11.15 -9.65
CA GLY A 83 10.88 -11.87 -8.51
C GLY A 83 9.95 -12.97 -7.97
N ILE A 84 8.65 -12.74 -7.90
CA ILE A 84 7.65 -13.74 -7.53
C ILE A 84 7.58 -14.84 -8.59
N LYS A 85 7.50 -14.48 -9.87
CA LYS A 85 7.41 -15.42 -10.98
C LYS A 85 8.61 -16.36 -11.05
N LEU A 86 9.81 -15.83 -10.78
CA LEU A 86 11.07 -16.58 -10.77
C LEU A 86 11.27 -17.40 -9.47
N GLY A 87 10.38 -17.27 -8.48
CA GLY A 87 10.51 -17.98 -7.21
C GLY A 87 11.57 -17.40 -6.26
N ALA A 88 12.08 -16.19 -6.53
CA ALA A 88 13.03 -15.49 -5.67
C ALA A 88 12.36 -14.84 -4.45
N LEU A 89 11.06 -14.57 -4.54
CA LEU A 89 10.23 -13.94 -3.52
C LEU A 89 8.99 -14.79 -3.23
N ASP A 90 8.63 -14.90 -1.95
CA ASP A 90 7.38 -15.52 -1.50
C ASP A 90 6.22 -14.51 -1.49
N GLY A 91 6.55 -13.22 -1.42
CA GLY A 91 5.59 -12.15 -1.53
C GLY A 91 6.25 -10.79 -1.74
N ALA A 92 5.43 -9.81 -2.08
CA ALA A 92 5.88 -8.43 -2.26
C ALA A 92 4.71 -7.45 -2.13
N HIS A 93 5.04 -6.17 -1.93
CA HIS A 93 4.13 -5.13 -2.39
C HIS A 93 4.29 -4.98 -3.91
N PHE A 94 3.16 -4.90 -4.57
CA PHE A 94 3.08 -4.59 -5.99
C PHE A 94 2.26 -3.30 -6.16
N CYS A 95 2.63 -2.39 -7.03
CA CYS A 95 1.84 -1.19 -7.27
C CYS A 95 1.37 -1.16 -8.72
N ASN A 96 0.05 -1.08 -8.93
CA ASN A 96 -0.55 -1.26 -10.25
C ASN A 96 0.04 -0.35 -11.32
N PHE A 97 0.18 0.94 -11.04
CA PHE A 97 0.68 1.90 -12.04
C PHE A 97 2.20 1.86 -12.28
N TYR A 98 2.96 1.07 -11.50
CA TYR A 98 4.34 0.77 -11.84
C TYR A 98 4.45 -0.25 -12.99
N HIS A 99 3.38 -0.99 -13.24
CA HIS A 99 3.32 -2.10 -14.18
C HIS A 99 2.10 -2.04 -15.11
N PRO A 100 1.74 -0.91 -15.73
CA PRO A 100 0.47 -0.79 -16.45
C PRO A 100 0.29 -1.82 -17.57
N GLY A 101 1.37 -2.16 -18.28
CA GLY A 101 1.34 -3.19 -19.32
C GLY A 101 1.29 -4.63 -18.79
N LYS A 102 1.69 -4.85 -17.52
CA LYS A 102 1.74 -6.17 -16.89
C LYS A 102 0.43 -6.56 -16.21
N ASN A 103 -0.40 -5.55 -15.82
CA ASN A 103 -1.63 -5.78 -15.07
C ASN A 103 -2.75 -4.79 -15.47
N PRO A 104 -3.22 -4.84 -16.71
CA PRO A 104 -4.15 -3.86 -17.25
C PRO A 104 -5.51 -3.83 -16.52
N ALA A 105 -5.98 -4.95 -15.96
CA ALA A 105 -7.21 -4.98 -15.19
C ALA A 105 -7.07 -4.32 -13.82
N PHE A 106 -5.93 -4.47 -13.13
CA PHE A 106 -5.65 -3.78 -11.88
C PHE A 106 -5.58 -2.26 -12.03
N MET A 107 -5.37 -1.74 -13.24
CA MET A 107 -5.38 -0.30 -13.52
C MET A 107 -6.73 0.34 -13.24
N VAL A 108 -7.82 -0.42 -13.15
CA VAL A 108 -9.15 0.07 -12.74
C VAL A 108 -9.08 0.88 -11.44
N PHE A 109 -8.25 0.48 -10.46
CA PHE A 109 -8.15 1.16 -9.18
C PHE A 109 -7.40 2.50 -9.22
N SER A 110 -6.75 2.84 -10.33
CA SER A 110 -6.08 4.13 -10.51
C SER A 110 -6.83 5.08 -11.44
N LEU A 111 -8.04 4.74 -11.87
CA LEU A 111 -8.91 5.64 -12.59
C LEU A 111 -9.31 6.82 -11.71
N PRO A 112 -9.46 8.04 -12.29
CA PRO A 112 -9.74 9.22 -11.50
C PRO A 112 -11.18 9.23 -10.98
N PHE A 113 -11.40 9.91 -9.85
CA PHE A 113 -12.70 10.20 -9.25
C PHE A 113 -13.58 8.98 -8.98
N LEU A 114 -12.97 7.82 -8.73
CA LEU A 114 -13.70 6.66 -8.25
C LEU A 114 -14.24 6.90 -6.84
N PRO A 115 -15.41 6.34 -6.47
CA PRO A 115 -16.01 6.50 -5.14
C PRO A 115 -15.30 5.62 -4.10
N LEU A 116 -14.00 5.79 -3.94
CA LEU A 116 -13.12 5.01 -3.06
C LEU A 116 -12.51 5.87 -1.93
N GLY A 117 -13.10 7.01 -1.60
CA GLY A 117 -12.60 7.93 -0.57
C GLY A 117 -12.75 7.38 0.85
N GLU A 118 -13.82 6.66 1.15
CA GLU A 118 -14.09 6.09 2.47
C GLU A 118 -13.44 4.73 2.63
N TRP A 119 -12.81 4.49 3.79
CA TRP A 119 -12.12 3.23 4.09
C TRP A 119 -13.03 2.00 3.97
N LYS A 120 -14.27 2.08 4.50
CA LYS A 120 -15.25 0.99 4.42
C LYS A 120 -15.55 0.63 2.97
N VAL A 121 -15.90 1.62 2.16
CA VAL A 121 -16.21 1.43 0.74
C VAL A 121 -15.01 0.89 -0.03
N SER A 122 -13.85 1.52 0.16
CA SER A 122 -12.59 1.16 -0.48
C SER A 122 -12.19 -0.28 -0.20
N ARG A 123 -12.34 -0.74 1.06
CA ARG A 123 -12.07 -2.12 1.49
C ARG A 123 -13.00 -3.11 0.77
N VAL A 124 -14.32 -2.90 0.84
CA VAL A 124 -15.31 -3.81 0.25
C VAL A 124 -15.12 -3.94 -1.26
N VAL A 125 -14.89 -2.82 -1.94
CA VAL A 125 -14.67 -2.81 -3.40
C VAL A 125 -13.43 -3.63 -3.77
N ARG A 126 -12.28 -3.40 -3.10
CA ARG A 126 -11.05 -4.12 -3.41
C ARG A 126 -11.15 -5.60 -3.09
N GLU A 127 -11.69 -5.96 -1.95
CA GLU A 127 -11.93 -7.36 -1.58
C GLU A 127 -12.81 -8.07 -2.61
N ARG A 128 -13.87 -7.41 -3.09
CA ARG A 128 -14.73 -7.97 -4.12
C ARG A 128 -14.02 -8.12 -5.47
N LEU A 129 -13.31 -7.08 -5.91
CA LEU A 129 -12.70 -7.07 -7.24
C LEU A 129 -11.45 -7.98 -7.31
N TYR A 130 -10.75 -8.25 -6.23
CA TYR A 130 -9.62 -9.20 -6.23
C TYR A 130 -10.01 -10.62 -6.65
N HIS A 131 -11.29 -10.96 -6.53
CA HIS A 131 -11.83 -12.23 -7.02
C HIS A 131 -12.41 -12.15 -8.45
N HIS A 132 -12.35 -10.96 -9.09
CA HIS A 132 -12.81 -10.84 -10.48
C HIS A 132 -11.85 -11.55 -11.43
N PRO A 133 -12.37 -12.36 -12.42
CA PRO A 133 -11.51 -13.16 -13.29
C PRO A 133 -10.40 -12.39 -13.99
N ALA A 134 -10.66 -11.13 -14.42
CA ALA A 134 -9.64 -10.32 -15.08
C ALA A 134 -8.49 -9.94 -14.15
N LEU A 135 -8.75 -9.62 -12.86
CA LEU A 135 -7.70 -9.32 -11.88
C LEU A 135 -6.93 -10.58 -11.49
N VAL A 136 -7.65 -11.71 -11.35
CA VAL A 136 -7.00 -13.00 -11.09
C VAL A 136 -6.08 -13.37 -12.26
N ALA A 137 -6.53 -13.21 -13.50
CA ALA A 137 -5.71 -13.47 -14.69
C ALA A 137 -4.48 -12.55 -14.80
N ASP A 138 -4.59 -11.28 -14.37
CA ASP A 138 -3.44 -10.39 -14.29
C ASP A 138 -2.36 -10.92 -13.31
N MET A 139 -2.76 -11.43 -12.15
CA MET A 139 -1.84 -11.98 -11.16
C MET A 139 -1.30 -13.35 -11.56
N ASP A 140 -2.11 -14.20 -12.20
CA ASP A 140 -1.74 -15.57 -12.61
C ASP A 140 -0.52 -15.59 -13.55
N ARG A 141 -0.42 -14.60 -14.44
CA ARG A 141 0.75 -14.45 -15.33
C ARG A 141 2.08 -14.31 -14.58
N TRP A 142 2.01 -13.91 -13.33
CA TRP A 142 3.16 -13.66 -12.44
C TRP A 142 3.28 -14.71 -11.34
N ASN A 143 2.50 -15.81 -11.39
CA ASN A 143 2.43 -16.76 -10.27
C ASN A 143 2.10 -16.07 -8.94
N ALA A 144 1.31 -15.00 -8.98
CA ALA A 144 0.97 -14.18 -7.82
C ALA A 144 -0.52 -14.28 -7.48
N MET A 145 -0.85 -13.95 -6.24
CA MET A 145 -2.21 -13.75 -5.77
C MET A 145 -2.30 -12.51 -4.87
N ALA A 146 -3.34 -11.70 -5.05
CA ALA A 146 -3.59 -10.57 -4.15
C ALA A 146 -4.14 -11.09 -2.81
N TYR A 147 -3.47 -10.72 -1.72
CA TYR A 147 -3.89 -11.09 -0.37
C TYR A 147 -4.73 -9.99 0.28
N ALA A 148 -4.19 -8.79 0.40
CA ALA A 148 -4.86 -7.67 1.03
C ALA A 148 -4.45 -6.34 0.37
N SER A 149 -5.41 -5.43 0.20
CA SER A 149 -5.08 -4.07 -0.20
C SER A 149 -4.40 -3.32 0.94
N THR A 150 -3.44 -2.47 0.62
CA THR A 150 -2.90 -1.49 1.56
C THR A 150 -3.81 -0.28 1.73
N LEU A 151 -4.94 -0.22 1.02
CA LEU A 151 -5.94 0.85 1.11
C LEU A 151 -5.29 2.24 1.08
N LEU A 152 -4.54 2.55 0.02
CA LEU A 152 -3.88 3.85 -0.10
C LEU A 152 -4.89 5.00 0.05
N PRO A 153 -4.58 6.05 0.84
CA PRO A 153 -5.38 7.26 0.89
C PRO A 153 -5.56 7.91 -0.49
N GLN A 154 -6.49 8.84 -0.60
CA GLN A 154 -6.60 9.70 -1.78
C GLN A 154 -5.28 10.44 -2.01
N TYR A 155 -4.97 10.70 -3.27
CA TYR A 155 -3.75 11.37 -3.67
C TYR A 155 -3.93 12.89 -3.66
N GLU A 156 -2.92 13.58 -3.18
CA GLU A 156 -2.77 15.02 -3.29
C GLU A 156 -1.41 15.35 -3.90
N PHE A 157 -1.25 16.57 -4.38
CA PHE A 157 -0.02 17.00 -5.05
C PHE A 157 0.82 17.89 -4.13
N LEU A 158 2.14 17.79 -4.30
CA LEU A 158 3.09 18.78 -3.83
C LEU A 158 3.90 19.27 -5.03
N GLY A 159 4.36 20.52 -4.99
CA GLY A 159 5.14 21.06 -6.10
C GLY A 159 5.97 22.26 -5.75
N LYS A 160 6.78 22.67 -6.71
CA LYS A 160 7.70 23.81 -6.63
C LYS A 160 7.18 25.01 -7.40
N GLY A 161 7.65 26.19 -7.02
CA GLY A 161 7.38 27.45 -7.71
C GLY A 161 5.96 27.97 -7.46
N LYS A 162 5.31 28.49 -8.49
CA LYS A 162 3.98 29.12 -8.38
C LYS A 162 2.91 28.07 -8.09
N PRO A 163 2.12 28.24 -7.01
CA PRO A 163 0.99 27.34 -6.73
C PRO A 163 -0.09 27.40 -7.81
N PRO A 164 -0.65 26.27 -8.27
CA PRO A 164 -1.70 26.20 -9.27
C PRO A 164 -3.08 26.41 -8.63
N TYR A 165 -3.46 27.66 -8.36
CA TYR A 165 -4.75 28.00 -7.73
C TYR A 165 -5.96 27.82 -8.68
N LYS A 166 -5.72 27.70 -9.97
CA LYS A 166 -6.75 27.42 -11.00
C LYS A 166 -6.39 26.14 -11.75
N LEU A 167 -7.38 25.44 -12.28
CA LEU A 167 -7.14 24.25 -13.10
C LEU A 167 -6.26 24.55 -14.32
N ALA A 168 -6.41 25.73 -14.94
CA ALA A 168 -5.58 26.17 -16.06
C ALA A 168 -4.09 26.37 -15.71
N ASP A 169 -3.75 26.56 -14.42
CA ASP A 169 -2.36 26.74 -13.97
C ASP A 169 -1.56 25.42 -14.04
N TRP A 170 -2.20 24.27 -14.22
CA TRP A 170 -1.52 22.98 -14.42
C TRP A 170 -0.92 22.83 -15.81
N LYS A 171 -1.35 23.63 -16.77
CA LYS A 171 -0.85 23.56 -18.15
C LYS A 171 0.68 23.74 -18.21
N GLY A 172 1.34 22.76 -18.81
CA GLY A 172 2.79 22.75 -19.00
C GLY A 172 3.60 22.30 -17.78
N LEU A 173 3.01 22.13 -16.60
CA LEU A 173 3.71 21.57 -15.45
C LEU A 173 4.08 20.10 -15.71
N ARG A 174 5.32 19.72 -15.40
CA ARG A 174 5.79 18.32 -15.42
C ARG A 174 5.35 17.65 -14.13
N VAL A 175 4.32 16.81 -14.22
CA VAL A 175 3.63 16.23 -13.07
C VAL A 175 3.88 14.73 -13.01
N ARG A 176 4.45 14.29 -11.90
CA ARG A 176 4.50 12.85 -11.60
C ARG A 176 3.14 12.39 -11.09
N ALA A 177 2.47 11.59 -11.91
CA ALA A 177 1.22 10.93 -11.55
C ALA A 177 1.07 9.63 -12.34
N GLY A 178 0.68 8.56 -11.66
CA GLY A 178 0.51 7.25 -12.28
C GLY A 178 -0.92 7.00 -12.76
N GLY A 179 -1.08 6.08 -13.73
CA GLY A 179 -2.38 5.60 -14.19
C GLY A 179 -3.33 6.69 -14.62
N GLY A 180 -4.61 6.50 -14.37
CA GLY A 180 -5.67 7.43 -14.71
C GLY A 180 -5.60 8.78 -13.99
N ILE A 181 -4.95 8.85 -12.81
CA ILE A 181 -4.66 10.14 -12.15
C ILE A 181 -3.77 10.99 -13.06
N GLY A 182 -2.73 10.38 -13.66
CA GLY A 182 -1.86 11.06 -14.60
C GLY A 182 -2.58 11.44 -15.90
N ASP A 183 -3.50 10.60 -16.38
CA ASP A 183 -4.31 10.90 -17.56
C ASP A 183 -5.26 12.09 -17.29
N ALA A 184 -5.84 12.16 -16.08
CA ALA A 184 -6.64 13.31 -15.67
C ALA A 184 -5.82 14.61 -15.65
N MET A 185 -4.58 14.57 -15.19
CA MET A 185 -3.70 15.74 -15.21
C MET A 185 -3.31 16.16 -16.64
N GLN A 186 -3.17 15.21 -17.57
CA GLN A 186 -2.96 15.51 -18.99
C GLN A 186 -4.15 16.25 -19.62
N VAL A 187 -5.39 15.95 -19.18
CA VAL A 187 -6.59 16.71 -19.63
C VAL A 187 -6.48 18.17 -19.22
N LEU A 188 -5.87 18.48 -18.08
CA LEU A 188 -5.57 19.85 -17.65
C LEU A 188 -4.34 20.47 -18.36
N GLY A 189 -3.74 19.75 -19.31
CA GLY A 189 -2.56 20.21 -20.05
C GLY A 189 -1.23 20.01 -19.34
N ALA A 190 -1.19 19.26 -18.23
CA ALA A 190 0.06 18.89 -17.57
C ALA A 190 0.84 17.87 -18.42
N ILE A 191 2.15 17.88 -18.26
CA ILE A 191 3.07 16.89 -18.87
C ILE A 191 3.24 15.73 -17.89
N LYS A 192 2.57 14.60 -18.18
CA LYS A 192 2.61 13.41 -17.33
C LYS A 192 3.98 12.76 -17.34
N THR A 193 4.51 12.48 -16.15
CA THR A 193 5.68 11.62 -15.95
C THR A 193 5.31 10.48 -14.98
N THR A 194 5.94 9.31 -15.14
CA THR A 194 5.72 8.17 -14.26
C THR A 194 7.04 7.60 -13.79
N THR A 195 7.35 7.83 -12.52
CA THR A 195 8.53 7.30 -11.82
C THR A 195 8.13 6.58 -10.54
N THR A 196 9.02 5.76 -10.01
CA THR A 196 8.81 5.16 -8.68
C THR A 196 8.86 6.24 -7.60
N ALA A 197 8.27 5.98 -6.43
CA ALA A 197 8.25 6.95 -5.34
C ALA A 197 9.65 7.33 -4.85
N THR A 198 10.60 6.40 -4.93
CA THR A 198 11.99 6.57 -4.49
C THR A 198 12.81 7.56 -5.35
N GLU A 199 12.37 7.82 -6.59
CA GLU A 199 13.06 8.70 -7.54
C GLU A 199 12.58 10.15 -7.49
N VAL A 200 11.41 10.41 -6.88
CA VAL A 200 10.72 11.70 -6.97
C VAL A 200 11.48 12.83 -6.27
N TYR A 201 12.02 12.58 -5.08
CA TYR A 201 12.77 13.60 -4.33
C TYR A 201 13.89 14.21 -5.20
N THR A 202 14.74 13.36 -5.76
CA THR A 202 15.86 13.80 -6.61
C THR A 202 15.38 14.49 -7.88
N SER A 203 14.30 14.02 -8.50
CA SER A 203 13.74 14.64 -9.71
C SER A 203 13.19 16.04 -9.44
N MET A 204 12.48 16.23 -8.33
CA MET A 204 11.99 17.56 -7.91
C MET A 204 13.16 18.48 -7.48
N GLN A 205 14.11 17.95 -6.72
CA GLN A 205 15.28 18.70 -6.29
C GLN A 205 16.08 19.26 -7.49
N ARG A 206 16.28 18.44 -8.52
CA ARG A 206 16.97 18.79 -9.76
C ARG A 206 16.15 19.62 -10.73
N GLY A 207 14.89 19.87 -10.43
CA GLY A 207 13.99 20.64 -11.29
C GLY A 207 13.62 19.93 -12.61
N THR A 208 13.72 18.60 -12.68
CA THR A 208 13.22 17.82 -13.83
C THR A 208 11.72 17.50 -13.72
N MET A 209 11.12 17.80 -12.57
CA MET A 209 9.73 17.60 -12.21
C MET A 209 9.25 18.81 -11.40
N ASP A 210 8.06 19.32 -11.71
CA ASP A 210 7.50 20.50 -11.06
C ASP A 210 6.54 20.14 -9.92
N ALA A 211 5.81 19.02 -10.07
CA ALA A 211 4.87 18.53 -9.05
C ALA A 211 4.77 17.00 -9.06
N ALA A 212 4.37 16.44 -7.94
CA ALA A 212 4.17 15.01 -7.78
C ALA A 212 2.92 14.68 -6.97
N SER A 213 2.15 13.69 -7.44
CA SER A 213 1.04 13.12 -6.68
C SER A 213 1.52 12.01 -5.76
N PHE A 214 1.01 12.02 -4.53
CA PHE A 214 1.27 11.00 -3.53
C PHE A 214 0.05 10.72 -2.66
N PRO A 215 -0.08 9.50 -2.10
CA PRO A 215 -1.07 9.23 -1.06
C PRO A 215 -0.88 10.21 0.10
N TYR A 216 -1.95 10.90 0.46
CA TYR A 216 -1.98 11.95 1.45
C TYR A 216 -2.03 11.35 2.87
N THR A 217 -1.25 11.74 3.86
CA THR A 217 -0.06 12.62 3.85
C THR A 217 1.22 11.79 3.98
N TYR A 218 1.08 10.50 4.29
CA TYR A 218 2.18 9.66 4.74
C TYR A 218 3.33 9.60 3.72
N ALA A 219 3.00 9.45 2.44
CA ALA A 219 4.02 9.30 1.41
C ALA A 219 4.74 10.62 1.11
N GLN A 220 4.01 11.73 1.18
CA GLN A 220 4.55 13.07 1.00
C GLN A 220 5.71 13.36 1.95
N VAL A 221 5.58 12.91 3.22
CA VAL A 221 6.58 13.12 4.27
C VAL A 221 7.59 11.98 4.31
N ALA A 222 7.15 10.72 4.17
CA ALA A 222 8.07 9.56 4.23
C ALA A 222 9.14 9.58 3.12
N TYR A 223 8.82 10.17 1.96
CA TYR A 223 9.77 10.36 0.86
C TYR A 223 10.39 11.77 0.84
N LYS A 224 10.16 12.58 1.89
CA LYS A 224 10.70 13.93 2.05
C LYS A 224 10.33 14.91 0.93
N ILE A 225 9.23 14.64 0.21
CA ILE A 225 8.81 15.49 -0.93
C ILE A 225 8.45 16.89 -0.44
N ASN A 226 7.92 17.00 0.78
CA ASN A 226 7.65 18.27 1.45
C ASN A 226 8.91 19.14 1.62
N GLU A 227 10.12 18.57 1.73
CA GLU A 227 11.37 19.31 1.89
C GLU A 227 11.84 20.01 0.60
N VAL A 228 11.33 19.56 -0.56
CA VAL A 228 11.66 20.09 -1.89
C VAL A 228 10.47 20.70 -2.60
N SER A 229 9.42 21.05 -1.84
CA SER A 229 8.17 21.62 -2.35
C SER A 229 7.90 22.99 -1.70
N ASP A 230 7.15 23.85 -2.41
CA ASP A 230 6.72 25.16 -1.96
C ASP A 230 5.22 25.21 -1.60
N TRP A 231 4.44 24.28 -2.15
CA TRP A 231 2.99 24.20 -2.00
C TRP A 231 2.48 22.75 -2.02
N TYR A 232 1.23 22.57 -1.55
CA TYR A 232 0.53 21.29 -1.61
C TYR A 232 -0.97 21.49 -1.83
N THR A 233 -1.63 20.54 -2.50
CA THR A 233 -3.09 20.55 -2.64
C THR A 233 -3.75 19.93 -1.42
N THR A 234 -4.94 20.41 -1.06
CA THR A 234 -5.63 19.99 0.17
C THR A 234 -6.92 19.21 -0.08
N ASN A 235 -7.50 19.37 -1.27
CA ASN A 235 -8.81 18.79 -1.61
C ASN A 235 -8.96 18.43 -3.08
N MET A 236 -7.89 18.37 -3.85
CA MET A 236 -7.98 18.06 -5.28
C MET A 236 -8.41 16.60 -5.49
N SER A 237 -7.90 15.69 -4.68
CA SER A 237 -8.27 14.27 -4.56
C SER A 237 -8.66 13.60 -5.88
N PRO A 238 -7.79 13.60 -6.91
CA PRO A 238 -8.17 13.07 -8.22
C PRO A 238 -8.36 11.55 -8.22
N GLY A 239 -8.03 10.88 -7.12
CA GLY A 239 -8.19 9.45 -6.95
C GLY A 239 -7.13 8.82 -6.07
N THR A 240 -7.08 7.52 -6.12
CA THR A 240 -6.11 6.70 -5.41
C THR A 240 -5.47 5.67 -6.34
N SER A 241 -4.69 4.77 -5.79
CA SER A 241 -4.08 3.65 -6.50
C SER A 241 -4.24 2.38 -5.69
N ASP A 242 -3.85 1.23 -6.23
CA ASP A 242 -3.80 0.01 -5.45
C ASP A 242 -2.40 -0.60 -5.48
N CYS A 243 -1.83 -0.75 -4.29
CA CYS A 243 -0.53 -1.38 -4.09
C CYS A 243 -0.66 -2.51 -3.06
N PRO A 244 -1.33 -3.63 -3.40
CA PRO A 244 -1.62 -4.70 -2.47
C PRO A 244 -0.37 -5.43 -1.97
N ILE A 245 -0.57 -6.15 -0.86
CA ILE A 245 0.25 -7.28 -0.47
C ILE A 245 -0.11 -8.43 -1.42
N VAL A 246 0.87 -8.96 -2.14
CA VAL A 246 0.72 -10.12 -3.01
C VAL A 246 1.64 -11.24 -2.56
N PHE A 247 1.18 -12.49 -2.72
CA PHE A 247 1.96 -13.69 -2.42
C PHE A 247 2.22 -14.51 -3.67
N SER A 248 3.32 -15.24 -3.69
CA SER A 248 3.58 -16.29 -4.67
C SER A 248 2.55 -17.40 -4.52
N LYS A 249 1.86 -17.78 -5.62
CA LYS A 249 0.95 -18.93 -5.62
C LYS A 249 1.67 -20.23 -5.29
N SER A 250 2.90 -20.41 -5.79
CA SER A 250 3.71 -21.59 -5.50
C SER A 250 4.11 -21.66 -4.02
N SER A 251 4.49 -20.54 -3.40
CA SER A 251 4.79 -20.50 -1.96
C SER A 251 3.53 -20.72 -1.13
N TRP A 252 2.40 -20.13 -1.54
CA TRP A 252 1.11 -20.35 -0.90
C TRP A 252 0.67 -21.82 -0.96
N GLN A 253 0.82 -22.49 -2.11
CA GLN A 253 0.45 -23.91 -2.26
C GLN A 253 1.26 -24.82 -1.34
N LYS A 254 2.54 -24.52 -1.15
CA LYS A 254 3.45 -25.27 -0.26
C LYS A 254 3.22 -24.97 1.23
N LEU A 255 2.50 -23.90 1.55
CA LEU A 255 2.24 -23.53 2.94
C LEU A 255 1.32 -24.55 3.60
N PRO A 256 1.63 -25.09 4.81
CA PRO A 256 0.75 -25.99 5.54
C PRO A 256 -0.63 -25.37 5.79
N GLU A 257 -1.66 -26.19 5.79
CA GLU A 257 -3.05 -25.72 5.91
C GLU A 257 -3.31 -24.89 7.17
N GLN A 258 -2.70 -25.25 8.30
CA GLN A 258 -2.81 -24.45 9.53
C GLN A 258 -2.20 -23.06 9.39
N TYR A 259 -1.11 -22.92 8.62
CA TYR A 259 -0.50 -21.60 8.34
C TYR A 259 -1.33 -20.79 7.34
N LYS A 260 -1.91 -21.44 6.33
CA LYS A 260 -2.87 -20.77 5.42
C LYS A 260 -4.06 -20.20 6.20
N LYS A 261 -4.64 -21.01 7.10
CA LYS A 261 -5.74 -20.57 7.97
C LYS A 261 -5.33 -19.40 8.85
N LEU A 262 -4.14 -19.43 9.46
CA LEU A 262 -3.60 -18.34 10.27
C LEU A 262 -3.47 -17.04 9.46
N VAL A 263 -2.84 -17.10 8.28
CA VAL A 263 -2.66 -15.95 7.39
C VAL A 263 -4.01 -15.37 6.96
N MET A 264 -4.98 -16.22 6.59
CA MET A 264 -6.30 -15.76 6.19
C MET A 264 -7.09 -15.15 7.36
N ALA A 265 -7.00 -15.73 8.56
CA ALA A 265 -7.65 -15.19 9.76
C ALA A 265 -7.07 -13.83 10.17
N ALA A 266 -5.78 -13.58 9.92
CA ALA A 266 -5.12 -12.32 10.23
C ALA A 266 -5.54 -11.15 9.31
N LYS A 267 -6.16 -11.41 8.16
CA LYS A 267 -6.39 -10.43 7.09
C LYS A 267 -7.14 -9.18 7.58
N SER A 268 -8.19 -9.34 8.39
CA SER A 268 -8.93 -8.18 8.92
C SER A 268 -8.02 -7.30 9.80
N GLN A 269 -7.28 -7.90 10.73
CA GLN A 269 -6.38 -7.19 11.63
C GLN A 269 -5.26 -6.46 10.85
N VAL A 270 -4.74 -7.08 9.80
CA VAL A 270 -3.74 -6.48 8.89
C VAL A 270 -4.29 -5.21 8.24
N ILE A 271 -5.52 -5.26 7.71
CA ILE A 271 -6.16 -4.11 7.06
C ILE A 271 -6.49 -3.01 8.07
N ASP A 272 -7.03 -3.37 9.23
CA ASP A 272 -7.39 -2.41 10.28
C ASP A 272 -6.15 -1.68 10.82
N ALA A 273 -5.04 -2.39 11.02
CA ALA A 273 -3.77 -1.80 11.40
C ALA A 273 -3.19 -0.87 10.32
N GLN A 274 -3.39 -1.21 9.05
CA GLN A 274 -2.99 -0.38 7.92
C GLN A 274 -3.73 0.96 7.92
N ILE A 275 -5.06 0.94 8.08
CA ILE A 275 -5.89 2.16 8.17
C ILE A 275 -5.49 3.00 9.38
N ALA A 276 -5.34 2.36 10.55
CA ALA A 276 -4.96 3.05 11.78
C ALA A 276 -3.60 3.77 11.65
N ALA A 277 -2.64 3.17 10.93
CA ALA A 277 -1.35 3.79 10.67
C ALA A 277 -1.47 5.06 9.82
N TYR A 278 -2.32 5.07 8.79
CA TYR A 278 -2.55 6.29 7.99
C TYR A 278 -3.23 7.38 8.81
N VAL A 279 -4.30 7.05 9.53
CA VAL A 279 -5.02 8.00 10.38
C VAL A 279 -4.10 8.61 11.45
N SER A 280 -3.24 7.79 12.05
CA SER A 280 -2.27 8.26 13.05
C SER A 280 -1.24 9.22 12.48
N ILE A 281 -0.69 8.89 11.30
CA ILE A 281 0.36 9.73 10.70
C ILE A 281 -0.19 11.06 10.17
N ASP A 282 -1.44 11.10 9.70
CA ASP A 282 -2.08 12.32 9.23
C ASP A 282 -2.23 13.36 10.35
N LYS A 283 -2.57 12.93 11.58
CA LYS A 283 -2.63 13.81 12.75
C LYS A 283 -1.31 14.54 13.00
N LYS A 284 -0.17 13.91 12.68
CA LYS A 284 1.16 14.49 12.81
C LYS A 284 1.54 15.35 11.60
N ASN A 285 1.25 14.86 10.40
CA ASN A 285 1.77 15.46 9.17
C ASN A 285 0.96 16.69 8.73
N LEU A 286 -0.37 16.68 8.88
CA LEU A 286 -1.20 17.81 8.43
C LEU A 286 -0.82 19.15 9.07
N PRO A 287 -0.64 19.26 10.40
CA PRO A 287 -0.20 20.52 11.01
C PRO A 287 1.20 20.96 10.58
N MET A 288 2.09 20.02 10.29
CA MET A 288 3.45 20.29 9.82
C MET A 288 3.43 20.84 8.40
N LEU A 289 2.71 20.18 7.47
CA LEU A 289 2.56 20.63 6.09
C LEU A 289 1.94 22.03 6.02
N ALA A 290 0.90 22.29 6.82
CA ALA A 290 0.23 23.59 6.87
C ALA A 290 1.15 24.73 7.37
N LYS A 291 2.17 24.42 8.17
CA LYS A 291 3.16 25.41 8.65
C LYS A 291 4.28 25.67 7.65
N THR A 292 4.62 24.71 6.81
CA THR A 292 5.83 24.74 5.98
C THR A 292 5.54 25.00 4.52
N LEU A 293 4.34 24.67 4.03
CA LEU A 293 3.98 24.77 2.62
C LEU A 293 2.72 25.63 2.42
N LYS A 294 2.59 26.23 1.24
CA LYS A 294 1.40 27.00 0.86
C LYS A 294 0.26 26.04 0.49
N PRO A 295 -0.90 26.08 1.16
CA PRO A 295 -2.04 25.26 0.78
C PRO A 295 -2.69 25.76 -0.52
N VAL A 296 -3.06 24.84 -1.38
CA VAL A 296 -3.87 25.07 -2.58
C VAL A 296 -5.20 24.34 -2.40
N THR A 297 -6.26 25.10 -2.25
CA THR A 297 -7.62 24.59 -2.05
C THR A 297 -8.49 25.02 -3.22
N TYR A 298 -9.16 24.08 -3.86
CA TYR A 298 -10.08 24.35 -4.97
C TYR A 298 -11.51 24.52 -4.47
N SER A 299 -12.26 25.40 -5.14
CA SER A 299 -13.71 25.52 -4.91
C SER A 299 -14.43 24.27 -5.43
N GLU A 300 -15.64 24.03 -4.94
CA GLU A 300 -16.45 22.89 -5.43
C GLU A 300 -16.73 23.01 -6.93
N ALA A 301 -16.93 24.23 -7.45
CA ALA A 301 -17.11 24.46 -8.89
C ALA A 301 -15.89 24.04 -9.70
N GLN A 302 -14.66 24.31 -9.22
CA GLN A 302 -13.43 23.86 -9.88
C GLN A 302 -13.27 22.34 -9.81
N LEU A 303 -13.61 21.73 -8.68
CA LEU A 303 -13.57 20.28 -8.54
C LEU A 303 -14.59 19.58 -9.43
N GLU A 304 -15.79 20.14 -9.57
CA GLU A 304 -16.81 19.62 -10.48
C GLU A 304 -16.42 19.78 -11.95
N GLU A 305 -15.86 20.94 -12.33
CA GLU A 305 -15.26 21.13 -13.65
C GLU A 305 -14.20 20.04 -13.92
N PHE A 306 -13.29 19.80 -12.97
CA PHE A 306 -12.24 18.78 -13.13
C PHE A 306 -12.85 17.37 -13.27
N ARG A 307 -13.81 17.02 -12.43
CA ARG A 307 -14.53 15.73 -12.53
C ARG A 307 -15.20 15.55 -13.90
N SER A 308 -15.85 16.61 -14.40
CA SER A 308 -16.58 16.55 -15.66
C SER A 308 -15.66 16.35 -16.87
N VAL A 309 -14.52 17.04 -16.93
CA VAL A 309 -13.59 16.96 -18.08
C VAL A 309 -12.65 15.75 -18.02
N ALA A 310 -12.32 15.24 -16.84
CA ALA A 310 -11.30 14.22 -16.65
C ALA A 310 -11.80 12.92 -15.99
N GLY A 311 -13.05 12.85 -15.55
CA GLY A 311 -13.63 11.62 -14.97
C GLY A 311 -13.99 10.62 -16.05
N LYS A 312 -15.22 10.72 -16.55
CA LYS A 312 -15.75 9.79 -17.55
C LYS A 312 -14.89 9.71 -18.83
N PRO A 313 -14.33 10.80 -19.40
CA PRO A 313 -13.47 10.67 -20.58
C PRO A 313 -12.24 9.79 -20.35
N VAL A 314 -11.63 9.83 -19.17
CA VAL A 314 -10.50 8.95 -18.84
C VAL A 314 -10.95 7.50 -18.62
N TRP A 315 -12.14 7.28 -18.05
CA TRP A 315 -12.72 5.93 -17.91
C TRP A 315 -13.02 5.31 -19.28
N ASP A 316 -13.67 6.05 -20.16
CA ASP A 316 -14.01 5.60 -21.52
C ASP A 316 -12.75 5.26 -22.33
N LYS A 317 -11.70 6.07 -22.21
CA LYS A 317 -10.40 5.80 -22.82
C LYS A 317 -9.82 4.48 -22.31
N TRP A 318 -9.80 4.27 -20.98
CA TRP A 318 -9.28 3.03 -20.39
C TRP A 318 -10.08 1.81 -20.84
N VAL A 319 -11.41 1.91 -20.90
CA VAL A 319 -12.29 0.84 -21.42
C VAL A 319 -11.94 0.54 -22.88
N ALA A 320 -11.79 1.55 -23.72
CA ALA A 320 -11.46 1.39 -25.14
C ALA A 320 -10.09 0.73 -25.34
N GLU A 321 -9.06 1.13 -24.58
CA GLU A 321 -7.69 0.57 -24.64
C GLU A 321 -7.62 -0.88 -24.20
N ASN A 322 -8.59 -1.37 -23.44
CA ASN A 322 -8.66 -2.73 -22.94
C ASN A 322 -9.72 -3.59 -23.64
N LYS A 323 -10.42 -3.05 -24.63
CA LYS A 323 -11.35 -3.79 -25.47
C LYS A 323 -10.65 -5.01 -26.09
N GLY A 324 -11.25 -6.18 -25.96
CA GLY A 324 -10.69 -7.44 -26.46
C GLY A 324 -9.64 -8.10 -25.57
N LYS A 325 -9.20 -7.46 -24.48
CA LYS A 325 -8.33 -8.11 -23.47
C LYS A 325 -9.14 -8.75 -22.34
N PHE A 326 -10.16 -8.04 -21.86
CA PHE A 326 -11.14 -8.46 -20.86
C PHE A 326 -12.36 -7.53 -20.92
N ASP A 327 -13.43 -7.88 -20.20
CA ASP A 327 -14.61 -7.00 -20.04
C ASP A 327 -14.28 -5.83 -19.10
N ALA A 328 -13.67 -4.79 -19.67
CA ALA A 328 -13.25 -3.61 -18.93
C ALA A 328 -14.45 -2.76 -18.45
N GLN A 329 -15.53 -2.67 -19.27
CA GLN A 329 -16.74 -1.95 -18.89
C GLN A 329 -17.45 -2.69 -17.73
N GLY A 330 -17.65 -3.99 -17.83
CA GLY A 330 -18.28 -4.77 -16.77
C GLY A 330 -17.49 -4.73 -15.46
N LEU A 331 -16.15 -4.69 -15.53
CA LEU A 331 -15.31 -4.53 -14.36
C LEU A 331 -15.50 -3.14 -13.69
N LEU A 332 -15.56 -2.08 -14.48
CA LEU A 332 -15.81 -0.73 -13.99
C LEU A 332 -17.22 -0.60 -13.40
N ASP A 333 -18.22 -1.16 -14.05
CA ASP A 333 -19.62 -1.17 -13.58
C ASP A 333 -19.74 -1.95 -12.25
N LEU A 334 -19.05 -3.07 -12.13
CA LEU A 334 -18.98 -3.84 -10.88
C LEU A 334 -18.37 -3.01 -9.75
N LEU A 335 -17.32 -2.24 -10.04
CA LEU A 335 -16.70 -1.31 -9.07
C LEU A 335 -17.73 -0.32 -8.54
N PHE A 336 -18.40 0.42 -9.43
CA PHE A 336 -19.40 1.42 -9.05
C PHE A 336 -20.60 0.81 -8.31
N LYS A 337 -21.09 -0.33 -8.79
CA LYS A 337 -22.18 -1.07 -8.12
C LYS A 337 -21.79 -1.47 -6.70
N THR A 338 -20.58 -2.03 -6.54
CA THR A 338 -20.08 -2.47 -5.23
C THR A 338 -19.87 -1.28 -4.29
N ALA A 339 -19.31 -0.18 -4.78
CA ALA A 339 -19.13 1.03 -3.99
C ALA A 339 -20.46 1.60 -3.51
N LYS A 340 -21.47 1.69 -4.38
CA LYS A 340 -22.82 2.15 -4.03
C LYS A 340 -23.49 1.25 -2.97
N GLN A 341 -23.25 -0.06 -3.02
CA GLN A 341 -23.77 -1.00 -2.02
C GLN A 341 -23.06 -0.86 -0.67
N ALA A 342 -21.75 -0.66 -0.68
CA ALA A 342 -20.93 -0.54 0.52
C ALA A 342 -21.12 0.81 1.26
N ALA A 343 -21.57 1.85 0.56
CA ALA A 343 -21.85 3.17 1.13
C ALA A 343 -23.19 3.23 1.91
N LYS A 344 -24.05 2.22 1.77
CA LYS A 344 -25.27 2.04 2.57
C LYS A 344 -24.95 1.36 3.89
#